data_8e633bc8722cba7a12c1fdde704745a8
#
_entry.id   8e633bc8722cba7a12c1fdde704745a8
#
_cell.length_a   1.000
_cell.length_b   1.000
_cell.length_c   1.000
_cell.angle_alpha   90.00
_cell.angle_beta   90.00
_cell.angle_gamma   90.00
#
_symmetry.space_group_name_H-M   'P 1'
#
loop_
_entity.id
_entity.type
_entity.pdbx_description
1 polymer ?
#
loop_
_entity_poly.entity_id
_entity_poly.type
_entity_poly.pdbx_seq_one_letter_code
_entity_poly.pdbx_strand_id
1 'polypeptide(L)'
;MTQRVTVLGEHLKLMLPDHVYEFLGRGSLFCYQSYGTGTAKVEVSNDLQNWITLFDVSGADSVVLKHPWKYQKVTNPSDLEVYVLQGRH
;
A
#
# COMPACT_ATOMS: atom_id res chain seq x y z
N MET A 1 -14.07 -0.07 12.27
CA MET A 1 -13.35 -1.38 12.33
C MET A 1 -12.49 -1.52 11.08
N THR A 2 -11.24 -1.82 11.27
CA THR A 2 -10.32 -2.02 10.15
C THR A 2 -10.56 -3.39 9.52
N GLN A 3 -10.75 -3.41 8.21
CA GLN A 3 -10.91 -4.65 7.48
C GLN A 3 -9.55 -5.13 6.97
N ARG A 4 -9.38 -6.44 6.92
CA ARG A 4 -8.18 -7.05 6.37
C ARG A 4 -8.53 -7.68 5.03
N VAL A 5 -7.74 -7.31 4.02
CA VAL A 5 -7.93 -7.78 2.65
C VAL A 5 -6.69 -8.56 2.24
N THR A 6 -6.90 -9.79 1.78
CA THR A 6 -5.82 -10.61 1.26
C THR A 6 -5.63 -10.31 -0.22
N VAL A 7 -4.40 -9.99 -0.60
CA VAL A 7 -4.07 -9.69 -1.99
C VAL A 7 -3.34 -10.88 -2.60
N LEU A 8 -3.94 -11.44 -3.63
CA LEU A 8 -3.38 -12.57 -4.37
C LEU A 8 -3.09 -12.16 -5.80
N GLY A 9 -1.93 -12.55 -6.30
CA GLY A 9 -1.59 -12.31 -7.69
C GLY A 9 -1.04 -10.92 -7.96
N GLU A 10 -0.80 -10.64 -9.22
CA GLU A 10 -0.13 -9.42 -9.67
C GLU A 10 -1.13 -8.49 -10.35
N HIS A 11 -2.03 -7.94 -9.57
CA HIS A 11 -3.05 -7.01 -10.05
C HIS A 11 -2.91 -5.67 -9.36
N LEU A 12 -3.14 -4.62 -10.11
CA LEU A 12 -3.19 -3.28 -9.54
C LEU A 12 -4.38 -3.19 -8.61
N LYS A 13 -4.13 -2.85 -7.35
CA LYS A 13 -5.14 -2.87 -6.30
C LYS A 13 -5.29 -1.48 -5.70
N LEU A 14 -6.51 -0.96 -5.69
CA LEU A 14 -6.81 0.28 -5.00
C LEU A 14 -6.73 0.05 -3.49
N MET A 15 -5.93 0.85 -2.81
CA MET A 15 -5.79 0.80 -1.36
C MET A 15 -6.79 1.76 -0.73
N LEU A 16 -7.83 1.21 -0.14
CA LEU A 16 -8.83 2.02 0.55
C LEU A 16 -8.36 2.34 1.97
N PRO A 17 -8.65 3.54 2.49
CA PRO A 17 -8.40 3.84 3.90
C PRO A 17 -9.19 2.86 4.78
N ASP A 18 -8.74 2.66 6.00
CA ASP A 18 -9.34 1.75 6.97
C ASP A 18 -9.28 0.27 6.60
N HIS A 19 -8.48 -0.08 5.61
CA HIS A 19 -8.24 -1.47 5.23
C HIS A 19 -6.77 -1.80 5.42
N VAL A 20 -6.51 -3.01 5.94
CA VAL A 20 -5.17 -3.56 6.02
C VAL A 20 -5.04 -4.62 4.93
N TYR A 21 -4.04 -4.47 4.08
CA TYR A 21 -3.81 -5.38 2.96
C TYR A 21 -2.71 -6.37 3.32
N GLU A 22 -3.06 -7.64 3.26
CA GLU A 22 -2.12 -8.73 3.49
C GLU A 22 -1.66 -9.26 2.15
N PHE A 23 -0.37 -9.16 1.88
CA PHE A 23 0.21 -9.58 0.62
C PHE A 23 0.78 -10.98 0.77
N LEU A 24 0.23 -11.91 -0.01
CA LEU A 24 0.69 -13.29 -0.06
C LEU A 24 1.44 -13.49 -1.37
N GLY A 25 2.32 -14.45 -1.37
CA GLY A 25 3.10 -14.76 -2.56
C GLY A 25 4.57 -14.45 -2.36
N ARG A 26 5.32 -14.56 -3.44
CA ARG A 26 6.78 -14.49 -3.38
C ARG A 26 7.34 -13.17 -3.91
N GLY A 27 6.49 -12.27 -4.34
CA GLY A 27 6.95 -11.01 -4.86
C GLY A 27 7.40 -10.09 -3.75
N SER A 28 8.55 -9.46 -3.91
CA SER A 28 9.04 -8.46 -2.98
C SER A 28 9.14 -7.08 -3.60
N LEU A 29 8.64 -6.93 -4.81
CA LEU A 29 8.63 -5.66 -5.52
C LEU A 29 7.24 -5.06 -5.43
N PHE A 30 7.14 -3.85 -4.90
CA PHE A 30 5.86 -3.16 -4.79
C PHE A 30 5.95 -1.83 -5.54
N CYS A 31 4.98 -1.58 -6.39
CA CYS A 31 4.84 -0.33 -7.10
C CYS A 31 3.59 0.37 -6.60
N TYR A 32 3.75 1.60 -6.14
CA TYR A 32 2.64 2.42 -5.65
C TYR A 32 2.41 3.55 -6.62
N GLN A 33 1.14 3.79 -6.96
CA GLN A 33 0.74 4.88 -7.83
C GLN A 33 -0.37 5.67 -7.17
N SER A 34 -0.32 6.98 -7.29
CA SER A 34 -1.36 7.83 -6.73
C SER A 34 -1.89 8.79 -7.79
N TYR A 35 -3.18 9.09 -7.68
CA TYR A 35 -3.88 9.98 -8.59
C TYR A 35 -4.84 10.86 -7.80
N GLY A 36 -4.98 12.11 -8.22
CA GLY A 36 -5.91 13.03 -7.62
C GLY A 36 -5.21 14.16 -6.91
N THR A 37 -5.84 14.71 -5.89
CA THR A 37 -5.31 15.83 -5.11
C THR A 37 -5.24 15.45 -3.65
N GLY A 38 -4.25 16.00 -2.94
CA GLY A 38 -4.06 15.76 -1.53
C GLY A 38 -2.82 14.92 -1.27
N THR A 39 -2.73 14.40 -0.04
CA THR A 39 -1.59 13.59 0.39
C THR A 39 -2.09 12.37 1.15
N ALA A 40 -1.31 11.30 1.07
CA ALA A 40 -1.56 10.07 1.80
C ALA A 40 -0.24 9.50 2.30
N LYS A 41 -0.32 8.62 3.29
CA LYS A 41 0.85 7.95 3.84
C LYS A 41 0.68 6.45 3.68
N VAL A 42 1.74 5.79 3.24
CA VAL A 42 1.76 4.33 3.19
C VAL A 42 2.50 3.82 4.41
N GLU A 43 1.83 2.98 5.17
CA GLU A 43 2.36 2.39 6.40
C GLU A 43 2.45 0.88 6.23
N VAL A 44 3.48 0.29 6.83
CA VAL A 44 3.79 -1.12 6.64
C VAL A 44 4.07 -1.78 7.99
N SER A 45 3.83 -3.07 8.04
CA SER A 45 4.09 -3.86 9.24
C SER A 45 4.28 -5.33 8.85
N ASN A 46 5.00 -6.08 9.68
CA ASN A 46 5.10 -7.52 9.53
C ASN A 46 4.43 -8.28 10.69
N ASP A 47 3.88 -7.56 11.67
CA ASP A 47 3.27 -8.17 12.86
C ASP A 47 1.88 -7.63 13.19
N LEU A 48 1.36 -6.69 12.42
CA LEU A 48 0.06 -6.04 12.64
C LEU A 48 0.00 -5.17 13.90
N GLN A 49 1.08 -5.02 14.63
CA GLN A 49 1.10 -4.24 15.86
C GLN A 49 1.99 -3.02 15.74
N ASN A 50 3.15 -3.19 15.14
CA ASN A 50 4.11 -2.10 14.99
C ASN A 50 4.09 -1.62 13.55
N TRP A 51 3.61 -0.40 13.34
CA TRP A 51 3.45 0.19 12.01
C TRP A 51 4.51 1.25 11.79
N ILE A 52 5.08 1.24 10.61
CA ILE A 52 6.10 2.20 10.21
C ILE A 52 5.56 2.99 9.03
N THR A 53 5.59 4.31 9.12
CA THR A 53 5.28 5.17 7.98
C THR A 53 6.45 5.08 7.01
N LEU A 54 6.19 4.51 5.85
CA LEU A 54 7.26 4.24 4.90
C LEU A 54 7.54 5.44 4.02
N PHE A 55 6.49 6.05 3.49
CA PHE A 55 6.63 7.25 2.67
C PHE A 55 5.29 7.96 2.53
N ASP A 56 5.35 9.22 2.11
CA ASP A 56 4.19 10.02 1.76
C ASP A 56 4.06 10.09 0.25
N VAL A 57 2.83 10.11 -0.25
CA VAL A 57 2.54 10.37 -1.65
C VAL A 57 1.65 11.60 -1.73
N SER A 58 1.82 12.41 -2.76
CA SER A 58 0.98 13.57 -2.98
C SER A 58 0.75 13.78 -4.48
N GLY A 59 -0.51 14.06 -4.83
CA GLY A 59 -0.90 14.23 -6.21
C GLY A 59 -0.64 12.98 -7.04
N ALA A 60 -0.34 13.15 -8.31
CA ALA A 60 0.03 12.06 -9.21
C ALA A 60 1.50 11.71 -8.97
N ASP A 61 1.74 10.53 -8.43
CA ASP A 61 3.08 10.13 -8.03
C ASP A 61 3.23 8.61 -8.18
N SER A 62 4.47 8.13 -8.14
CA SER A 62 4.74 6.70 -8.12
C SER A 62 6.00 6.42 -7.32
N VAL A 63 5.97 5.31 -6.58
CA VAL A 63 7.10 4.87 -5.75
C VAL A 63 7.26 3.38 -5.92
N VAL A 64 8.50 2.92 -6.04
CA VAL A 64 8.82 1.50 -6.16
C VAL A 64 9.64 1.10 -4.94
N LEU A 65 9.21 0.03 -4.29
CA LEU A 65 9.88 -0.55 -3.14
C LEU A 65 10.30 -1.98 -3.43
N LYS A 66 11.46 -2.37 -2.91
CA LYS A 66 12.02 -3.71 -3.11
C LYS A 66 12.16 -4.45 -1.77
N HIS A 67 11.26 -4.18 -0.84
CA HIS A 67 11.29 -4.82 0.47
C HIS A 67 10.01 -5.60 0.70
N PRO A 68 10.08 -6.80 1.28
CA PRO A 68 8.89 -7.60 1.53
C PRO A 68 8.17 -7.12 2.79
N TRP A 69 7.04 -6.49 2.62
CA TRP A 69 6.17 -6.08 3.71
C TRP A 69 4.87 -6.87 3.62
N LYS A 70 4.58 -7.64 4.65
CA LYS A 70 3.42 -8.53 4.63
C LYS A 70 2.12 -7.75 4.76
N TYR A 71 2.08 -6.74 5.62
CA TYR A 71 0.88 -5.96 5.86
C TYR A 71 1.13 -4.52 5.50
N GLN A 72 0.20 -3.94 4.77
CA GLN A 72 0.31 -2.56 4.32
C GLN A 72 -1.04 -1.88 4.45
N LYS A 73 -1.03 -0.61 4.78
CA LYS A 73 -2.24 0.20 4.82
C LYS A 73 -1.91 1.62 4.36
N VAL A 74 -2.94 2.35 3.99
CA VAL A 74 -2.80 3.75 3.61
C VAL A 74 -3.61 4.60 4.58
N THR A 75 -3.01 5.68 5.05
CA THR A 75 -3.70 6.73 5.79
C THR A 75 -3.91 7.87 4.80
N ASN A 76 -5.16 8.12 4.46
CA ASN A 76 -5.51 9.03 3.37
C ASN A 76 -6.62 9.96 3.83
N PRO A 77 -6.29 11.13 4.40
CA PRO A 77 -7.29 12.10 4.84
C PRO A 77 -7.91 12.90 3.70
N SER A 78 -7.41 12.73 2.47
CA SER A 78 -7.91 13.45 1.31
C SER A 78 -8.56 12.49 0.31
N ASP A 79 -8.86 12.97 -0.88
CA ASP A 79 -9.50 12.18 -1.92
C ASP A 79 -8.49 11.56 -2.89
N LEU A 80 -7.25 11.43 -2.45
CA LEU A 80 -6.22 10.81 -3.26
C LEU A 80 -6.50 9.33 -3.45
N GLU A 81 -6.35 8.83 -4.66
CA GLU A 81 -6.45 7.40 -4.93
C GLU A 81 -5.04 6.82 -4.93
N VAL A 82 -4.83 5.78 -4.11
CA VAL A 82 -3.54 5.11 -4.00
C VAL A 82 -3.70 3.67 -4.43
N TYR A 83 -2.88 3.25 -5.37
CA TYR A 83 -2.89 1.89 -5.92
C TYR A 83 -1.57 1.21 -5.60
N VAL A 84 -1.63 -0.10 -5.43
CA VAL A 84 -0.43 -0.91 -5.22
C VAL A 84 -0.44 -2.09 -6.18
N LEU A 85 0.73 -2.39 -6.73
CA LEU A 85 0.94 -3.57 -7.56
C LEU A 85 2.12 -4.35 -6.97
N GLN A 86 1.89 -5.61 -6.66
CA GLN A 86 2.96 -6.51 -6.22
C GLN A 86 3.49 -7.23 -7.43
N GLY A 87 4.79 -7.12 -7.65
CA GLY A 87 5.45 -7.78 -8.76
C GLY A 87 6.53 -8.72 -8.29
N ARG A 88 7.17 -9.37 -9.23
CA ARG A 88 8.32 -10.23 -9.00
C ARG A 88 9.54 -9.59 -9.64
N HIS A 89 10.67 -9.90 -9.10
CA HIS A 89 11.91 -9.54 -9.73
C HIS A 89 12.87 -10.72 -9.75
#